data_4cf0b94ef0ddfdcf8a88016863eaaa92
#
_entry.id   4cf0b94ef0ddfdcf8a88016863eaaa92
#
_cell.length_a   1.000
_cell.length_b   1.000
_cell.length_c   1.000
_cell.angle_alpha   90.00
_cell.angle_beta   90.00
_cell.angle_gamma   90.00
#
_symmetry.space_group_name_H-M   'P 1'
#
loop_
_entity.id
_entity.type
_entity.pdbx_description
1 polymer ?
#
loop_
_entity_poly.entity_id
_entity_poly.type
_entity_poly.pdbx_seq_one_letter_code
_entity_poly.pdbx_strand_id
1 'polypeptide(L)'
;MTVKRIFGIAYHVLEVAVLIFFTVLILLVRFNGEVYDRADYLDQWEMCLIGAAFLFFVSIPIILIYLVSFFRSLPFRSVWQKVILCGHVMNIILWIVLYFTLPKATLCTAAEMEQHYLSHQTEIHNLIDYINSCLDDSTVIKYETRQGREVNLHVISRKGGGFHFCYMSELSQRDSILQLVGISPTQFDTIRANMDFAGILGFDIEKSGFDKHTYLVYKWYGQSCYRYKVGHGFYADQLDEDTCSAHFIYLNDSVKFESTRNMVGHGFPDWKQYVQKHSN
;
A
#
# COMPACT_ATOMS: atom_id res chain seq x y z
N MET A 1 -36.35 -29.39 -29.16
CA MET A 1 -34.94 -29.18 -28.81
C MET A 1 -34.58 -30.18 -27.72
N THR A 2 -33.57 -31.04 -27.93
CA THR A 2 -33.24 -32.09 -26.93
C THR A 2 -32.59 -31.47 -25.70
N VAL A 3 -32.89 -31.99 -24.51
CA VAL A 3 -32.33 -31.54 -23.22
C VAL A 3 -30.80 -31.44 -23.30
N LYS A 4 -30.12 -32.42 -23.93
CA LYS A 4 -28.66 -32.39 -24.16
C LYS A 4 -28.17 -31.10 -24.88
N ARG A 5 -28.95 -30.61 -25.86
CA ARG A 5 -28.56 -29.40 -26.63
C ARG A 5 -28.72 -28.15 -25.80
N ILE A 6 -29.73 -28.08 -24.91
CA ILE A 6 -29.94 -26.98 -23.99
C ILE A 6 -28.78 -26.88 -23.01
N PHE A 7 -28.41 -28.01 -22.38
CA PHE A 7 -27.27 -28.06 -21.45
C PHE A 7 -25.96 -27.70 -22.13
N GLY A 8 -25.72 -28.08 -23.38
CA GLY A 8 -24.54 -27.72 -24.15
C GLY A 8 -24.46 -26.19 -24.39
N ILE A 9 -25.56 -25.56 -24.77
CA ILE A 9 -25.62 -24.11 -24.98
C ILE A 9 -25.40 -23.37 -23.64
N ALA A 10 -26.10 -23.79 -22.59
CA ALA A 10 -25.95 -23.17 -21.26
C ALA A 10 -24.51 -23.26 -20.76
N TYR A 11 -23.84 -24.39 -20.96
CA TYR A 11 -22.43 -24.55 -20.59
C TYR A 11 -21.52 -23.60 -21.38
N HIS A 12 -21.71 -23.43 -22.69
CA HIS A 12 -20.91 -22.50 -23.50
C HIS A 12 -21.15 -21.04 -23.13
N VAL A 13 -22.37 -20.66 -22.79
CA VAL A 13 -22.67 -19.33 -22.26
C VAL A 13 -21.92 -19.09 -20.94
N LEU A 14 -21.89 -20.10 -20.07
CA LEU A 14 -21.19 -20.04 -18.80
C LEU A 14 -19.67 -19.92 -18.99
N GLU A 15 -19.07 -20.69 -19.93
CA GLU A 15 -17.64 -20.57 -20.28
C GLU A 15 -17.26 -19.14 -20.68
N VAL A 16 -18.05 -18.51 -21.56
CA VAL A 16 -17.81 -17.14 -22.00
C VAL A 16 -18.01 -16.14 -20.87
N ALA A 17 -19.05 -16.29 -20.07
CA ALA A 17 -19.32 -15.42 -18.92
C ALA A 17 -18.16 -15.43 -17.91
N VAL A 18 -17.60 -16.60 -17.61
CA VAL A 18 -16.46 -16.73 -16.69
C VAL A 18 -15.19 -16.14 -17.29
N LEU A 19 -14.93 -16.31 -18.58
CA LEU A 19 -13.81 -15.65 -19.27
C LEU A 19 -13.91 -14.13 -19.18
N ILE A 20 -15.08 -13.56 -19.46
CA ILE A 20 -15.33 -12.12 -19.36
C ILE A 20 -15.15 -11.65 -17.91
N PHE A 21 -15.67 -12.41 -16.94
CA PHE A 21 -15.51 -12.10 -15.52
C PHE A 21 -14.04 -11.95 -15.14
N PHE A 22 -13.17 -12.92 -15.50
CA PHE A 22 -11.74 -12.83 -15.21
C PHE A 22 -11.05 -11.69 -15.97
N THR A 23 -11.44 -11.40 -17.22
CA THR A 23 -10.93 -10.24 -17.95
C THR A 23 -11.27 -8.93 -17.20
N VAL A 24 -12.52 -8.77 -16.79
CA VAL A 24 -12.97 -7.60 -16.03
C VAL A 24 -12.26 -7.51 -14.68
N LEU A 25 -12.10 -8.61 -13.96
CA LEU A 25 -11.38 -8.65 -12.69
C LEU A 25 -9.91 -8.20 -12.85
N ILE A 26 -9.21 -8.68 -13.88
CA ILE A 26 -7.84 -8.27 -14.20
C ILE A 26 -7.76 -6.75 -14.41
N LEU A 27 -8.70 -6.20 -15.17
CA LEU A 27 -8.77 -4.76 -15.44
C LEU A 27 -9.13 -3.96 -14.18
N LEU A 28 -10.10 -4.44 -13.40
CA LEU A 28 -10.49 -3.78 -12.15
C LEU A 28 -9.33 -3.73 -11.17
N VAL A 29 -8.62 -4.84 -10.95
CA VAL A 29 -7.44 -4.87 -10.08
C VAL A 29 -6.39 -3.87 -10.55
N ARG A 30 -6.14 -3.75 -11.87
CA ARG A 30 -5.13 -2.84 -12.40
C ARG A 30 -5.52 -1.36 -12.29
N PHE A 31 -6.80 -1.05 -12.50
CA PHE A 31 -7.29 0.33 -12.61
C PHE A 31 -8.05 0.82 -11.38
N ASN A 32 -7.98 0.10 -10.26
CA ASN A 32 -8.59 0.48 -8.98
C ASN A 32 -7.98 1.73 -8.31
N GLY A 33 -7.17 2.50 -9.00
CA GLY A 33 -6.61 3.75 -8.50
C GLY A 33 -5.50 3.64 -7.46
N GLU A 34 -5.39 2.51 -6.75
CA GLU A 34 -4.43 2.26 -5.65
C GLU A 34 -3.22 1.42 -6.06
N VAL A 35 -3.11 1.09 -7.36
CA VAL A 35 -2.02 0.26 -7.88
C VAL A 35 -0.96 1.14 -8.52
N TYR A 36 0.10 1.42 -7.79
CA TYR A 36 1.18 2.32 -8.19
C TYR A 36 2.42 1.57 -8.70
N ASP A 37 2.67 0.35 -8.21
CA ASP A 37 3.83 -0.46 -8.58
C ASP A 37 3.48 -1.95 -8.68
N ARG A 38 4.50 -2.79 -9.03
CA ARG A 38 4.30 -4.25 -9.17
C ARG A 38 3.96 -4.95 -7.87
N ALA A 39 4.44 -4.45 -6.75
CA ALA A 39 4.13 -5.02 -5.45
C ALA A 39 2.66 -4.74 -5.09
N ASP A 40 2.18 -3.49 -5.29
CA ASP A 40 0.76 -3.17 -5.13
C ASP A 40 -0.15 -4.08 -5.96
N TYR A 41 0.24 -4.34 -7.21
CA TYR A 41 -0.56 -5.19 -8.09
C TYR A 41 -0.67 -6.62 -7.55
N LEU A 42 0.42 -7.15 -6.99
CA LEU A 42 0.41 -8.47 -6.36
C LEU A 42 -0.37 -8.48 -5.05
N ASP A 43 -0.22 -7.45 -4.22
CA ASP A 43 -0.94 -7.29 -2.96
C ASP A 43 -2.47 -7.24 -3.22
N GLN A 44 -2.92 -6.52 -4.25
CA GLN A 44 -4.33 -6.48 -4.64
C GLN A 44 -4.85 -7.86 -5.09
N TRP A 45 -4.04 -8.64 -5.81
CA TRP A 45 -4.39 -10.01 -6.17
C TRP A 45 -4.47 -10.93 -4.96
N GLU A 46 -3.58 -10.78 -4.00
CA GLU A 46 -3.63 -11.50 -2.72
C GLU A 46 -4.92 -11.17 -1.96
N MET A 47 -5.29 -9.90 -1.87
CA MET A 47 -6.57 -9.49 -1.25
C MET A 47 -7.78 -10.07 -1.98
N CYS A 48 -7.75 -10.15 -3.33
CA CYS A 48 -8.78 -10.84 -4.09
C CYS A 48 -8.86 -12.34 -3.76
N LEU A 49 -7.72 -13.02 -3.58
CA LEU A 49 -7.68 -14.44 -3.22
C LEU A 49 -8.20 -14.67 -1.80
N ILE A 50 -7.87 -13.80 -0.85
CA ILE A 50 -8.38 -13.84 0.51
C ILE A 50 -9.90 -13.62 0.52
N GLY A 51 -10.38 -12.60 -0.19
CA GLY A 51 -11.82 -12.35 -0.37
C GLY A 51 -12.54 -13.55 -1.00
N ALA A 52 -11.92 -14.20 -2.00
CA ALA A 52 -12.44 -15.42 -2.59
C ALA A 52 -12.48 -16.59 -1.61
N ALA A 53 -11.51 -16.69 -0.68
CA ALA A 53 -11.51 -17.71 0.36
C ALA A 53 -12.65 -17.49 1.38
N PHE A 54 -12.99 -16.25 1.74
CA PHE A 54 -14.17 -15.96 2.56
C PHE A 54 -15.50 -16.29 1.85
N LEU A 55 -15.54 -16.14 0.53
CA LEU A 55 -16.72 -16.43 -0.30
C LEU A 55 -16.62 -17.80 -0.99
N PHE A 56 -16.00 -18.79 -0.33
CA PHE A 56 -15.62 -20.07 -0.95
C PHE A 56 -16.78 -20.78 -1.63
N PHE A 57 -18.01 -20.70 -1.15
CA PHE A 57 -19.19 -21.32 -1.76
C PHE A 57 -19.50 -20.75 -3.15
N VAL A 58 -19.11 -19.50 -3.44
CA VAL A 58 -19.32 -18.85 -4.74
C VAL A 58 -18.07 -18.91 -5.60
N SER A 59 -16.90 -18.68 -5.02
CA SER A 59 -15.63 -18.58 -5.74
C SER A 59 -15.14 -19.95 -6.25
N ILE A 60 -15.25 -21.02 -5.44
CA ILE A 60 -14.84 -22.37 -5.86
C ILE A 60 -15.55 -22.82 -7.14
N PRO A 61 -16.89 -22.75 -7.25
CA PRO A 61 -17.56 -23.08 -8.52
C PRO A 61 -17.05 -22.27 -9.71
N ILE A 62 -16.83 -20.97 -9.55
CA ILE A 62 -16.34 -20.08 -10.63
C ILE A 62 -14.93 -20.48 -11.06
N ILE A 63 -14.02 -20.70 -10.10
CA ILE A 63 -12.64 -21.15 -10.37
C ILE A 63 -12.65 -22.53 -11.03
N LEU A 64 -13.46 -23.47 -10.55
CA LEU A 64 -13.57 -24.79 -11.13
C LEU A 64 -14.09 -24.73 -12.58
N ILE A 65 -15.10 -23.91 -12.85
CA ILE A 65 -15.60 -23.73 -14.22
C ILE A 65 -14.51 -23.17 -15.12
N TYR A 66 -13.74 -22.17 -14.63
CA TYR A 66 -12.61 -21.60 -15.37
C TYR A 66 -11.54 -22.64 -15.69
N LEU A 67 -11.13 -23.44 -14.71
CA LEU A 67 -10.14 -24.51 -14.88
C LEU A 67 -10.65 -25.62 -15.82
N VAL A 68 -11.88 -26.09 -15.61
CA VAL A 68 -12.49 -27.10 -16.48
C VAL A 68 -12.62 -26.61 -17.92
N SER A 69 -13.01 -25.36 -18.12
CA SER A 69 -13.08 -24.73 -19.44
C SER A 69 -11.69 -24.68 -20.10
N PHE A 70 -10.65 -24.28 -19.36
CA PHE A 70 -9.27 -24.28 -19.84
C PHE A 70 -8.83 -25.67 -20.27
N PHE A 71 -8.92 -26.69 -19.40
CA PHE A 71 -8.49 -28.07 -19.72
C PHE A 71 -9.28 -28.71 -20.86
N ARG A 72 -10.59 -28.43 -20.99
CA ARG A 72 -11.40 -28.89 -22.11
C ARG A 72 -11.04 -28.23 -23.44
N SER A 73 -10.47 -27.05 -23.42
CA SER A 73 -10.03 -26.34 -24.62
C SER A 73 -8.68 -26.83 -25.16
N LEU A 74 -7.84 -27.48 -24.33
CA LEU A 74 -6.51 -27.95 -24.69
C LEU A 74 -6.45 -28.92 -25.88
N PRO A 75 -7.43 -29.86 -26.10
CA PRO A 75 -7.35 -30.74 -27.26
C PRO A 75 -7.38 -30.04 -28.61
N PHE A 76 -7.84 -28.79 -28.67
CA PHE A 76 -7.78 -27.93 -29.86
C PHE A 76 -8.47 -28.46 -31.11
N ARG A 77 -9.45 -29.38 -30.94
CA ARG A 77 -10.09 -30.12 -32.03
C ARG A 77 -11.20 -29.37 -32.73
N SER A 78 -11.97 -28.54 -31.98
CA SER A 78 -13.08 -27.77 -32.52
C SER A 78 -12.79 -26.28 -32.59
N VAL A 79 -13.50 -25.56 -33.45
CA VAL A 79 -13.40 -24.08 -33.53
C VAL A 79 -13.74 -23.46 -32.19
N TRP A 80 -14.73 -23.96 -31.46
CA TRP A 80 -15.12 -23.49 -30.16
C TRP A 80 -13.98 -23.61 -29.13
N GLN A 81 -13.33 -24.79 -29.09
CA GLN A 81 -12.18 -25.00 -28.19
C GLN A 81 -11.04 -24.02 -28.49
N LYS A 82 -10.80 -23.73 -29.77
CA LYS A 82 -9.79 -22.73 -30.18
C LYS A 82 -10.13 -21.32 -29.66
N VAL A 83 -11.38 -20.89 -29.79
CA VAL A 83 -11.86 -19.60 -29.31
C VAL A 83 -11.73 -19.48 -27.79
N ILE A 84 -12.18 -20.49 -27.05
CA ILE A 84 -12.09 -20.49 -25.58
C ILE A 84 -10.63 -20.52 -25.11
N LEU A 85 -9.78 -21.34 -25.71
CA LEU A 85 -8.34 -21.35 -25.38
C LEU A 85 -7.68 -20.00 -25.67
N CYS A 86 -8.01 -19.39 -26.80
CA CYS A 86 -7.53 -18.04 -27.13
C CYS A 86 -7.93 -17.04 -26.05
N GLY A 87 -9.17 -17.08 -25.55
CA GLY A 87 -9.63 -16.25 -24.44
C GLY A 87 -8.83 -16.44 -23.15
N HIS A 88 -8.53 -17.68 -22.76
CA HIS A 88 -7.69 -17.96 -21.59
C HIS A 88 -6.26 -17.43 -21.76
N VAL A 89 -5.66 -17.68 -22.94
CA VAL A 89 -4.32 -17.18 -23.26
C VAL A 89 -4.27 -15.66 -23.24
N MET A 90 -5.29 -15.00 -23.81
CA MET A 90 -5.41 -13.54 -23.76
C MET A 90 -5.50 -13.00 -22.34
N ASN A 91 -6.24 -13.66 -21.44
CA ASN A 91 -6.30 -13.26 -20.04
C ASN A 91 -4.92 -13.36 -19.35
N ILE A 92 -4.18 -14.43 -19.60
CA ILE A 92 -2.83 -14.60 -19.07
C ILE A 92 -1.88 -13.51 -19.62
N ILE A 93 -1.92 -13.27 -20.93
CA ILE A 93 -1.10 -12.24 -21.57
C ILE A 93 -1.48 -10.86 -21.02
N LEU A 94 -2.76 -10.55 -20.90
CA LEU A 94 -3.25 -9.30 -20.35
C LEU A 94 -2.72 -9.08 -18.93
N TRP A 95 -2.83 -10.08 -18.06
CA TRP A 95 -2.30 -10.02 -16.69
C TRP A 95 -0.79 -9.73 -16.67
N ILE A 96 -0.02 -10.46 -17.49
CA ILE A 96 1.44 -10.31 -17.60
C ILE A 96 1.79 -8.90 -18.11
N VAL A 97 1.15 -8.45 -19.19
CA VAL A 97 1.40 -7.12 -19.77
C VAL A 97 1.10 -6.03 -18.76
N LEU A 98 -0.04 -6.08 -18.10
CA LEU A 98 -0.42 -5.08 -17.10
C LEU A 98 0.54 -5.06 -15.91
N TYR A 99 1.03 -6.23 -15.45
CA TYR A 99 2.07 -6.31 -14.42
C TYR A 99 3.39 -5.64 -14.87
N PHE A 100 3.85 -5.92 -16.10
CA PHE A 100 5.12 -5.38 -16.59
C PHE A 100 5.04 -3.89 -16.99
N THR A 101 3.85 -3.32 -17.20
CA THR A 101 3.67 -1.88 -17.41
C THR A 101 3.85 -1.06 -16.13
N LEU A 102 3.83 -1.70 -14.97
CA LEU A 102 4.02 -1.04 -13.68
C LEU A 102 5.52 -0.90 -13.35
N PRO A 103 5.92 0.18 -12.66
CA PRO A 103 7.27 0.32 -12.16
C PRO A 103 7.61 -0.79 -11.15
N LYS A 104 8.87 -1.16 -11.10
CA LYS A 104 9.36 -2.15 -10.14
C LYS A 104 9.50 -1.48 -8.78
N ALA A 105 8.83 -2.03 -7.77
CA ALA A 105 9.09 -1.67 -6.39
C ALA A 105 10.44 -2.26 -5.93
N THR A 106 11.17 -1.51 -5.12
CA THR A 106 12.43 -1.96 -4.52
C THR A 106 12.32 -1.93 -3.01
N LEU A 107 12.72 -3.02 -2.36
CA LEU A 107 12.83 -3.07 -0.90
C LEU A 107 13.79 -1.98 -0.42
N CYS A 108 13.56 -1.49 0.79
CA CYS A 108 14.45 -0.57 1.48
C CYS A 108 15.34 -1.35 2.45
N THR A 109 16.62 -1.02 2.47
CA THR A 109 17.56 -1.55 3.48
C THR A 109 17.64 -0.62 4.68
N ALA A 110 18.03 -1.16 5.83
CA ALA A 110 18.28 -0.36 7.03
C ALA A 110 19.43 0.64 6.79
N ALA A 111 20.47 0.20 6.10
CA ALA A 111 21.61 1.06 5.73
C ALA A 111 21.18 2.23 4.80
N GLU A 112 20.25 1.99 3.85
CA GLU A 112 19.68 3.06 3.00
C GLU A 112 18.93 4.08 3.84
N MET A 113 18.11 3.64 4.81
CA MET A 113 17.39 4.55 5.70
C MET A 113 18.31 5.35 6.61
N GLU A 114 19.34 4.72 7.17
CA GLU A 114 20.34 5.42 7.98
C GLU A 114 21.06 6.49 7.18
N GLN A 115 21.56 6.14 5.99
CA GLN A 115 22.25 7.08 5.13
C GLN A 115 21.35 8.27 4.77
N HIS A 116 20.08 8.02 4.43
CA HIS A 116 19.12 9.07 4.15
C HIS A 116 18.88 9.94 5.37
N TYR A 117 18.62 9.35 6.54
CA TYR A 117 18.39 10.09 7.78
C TYR A 117 19.59 11.00 8.12
N LEU A 118 20.81 10.45 8.10
CA LEU A 118 22.02 11.21 8.42
C LEU A 118 22.27 12.36 7.43
N SER A 119 21.93 12.18 6.15
CA SER A 119 22.12 13.22 5.13
C SER A 119 21.04 14.30 5.16
N HIS A 120 19.84 14.03 5.73
CA HIS A 120 18.71 14.97 5.78
C HIS A 120 18.21 15.21 7.20
N GLN A 121 19.05 14.99 8.20
CA GLN A 121 18.65 15.08 9.61
C GLN A 121 18.08 16.46 9.96
N THR A 122 18.74 17.52 9.51
CA THR A 122 18.32 18.90 9.75
C THR A 122 16.97 19.19 9.10
N GLU A 123 16.78 18.78 7.85
CA GLU A 123 15.55 18.97 7.08
C GLU A 123 14.39 18.19 7.70
N ILE A 124 14.64 16.97 8.14
CA ILE A 124 13.66 16.13 8.83
C ILE A 124 13.20 16.78 10.14
N HIS A 125 14.13 17.26 10.95
CA HIS A 125 13.78 17.96 12.20
C HIS A 125 13.03 19.27 11.93
N ASN A 126 13.49 20.07 10.98
CA ASN A 126 12.80 21.30 10.58
C ASN A 126 11.38 21.05 10.08
N LEU A 127 11.17 19.96 9.30
CA LEU A 127 9.84 19.54 8.86
C LEU A 127 8.93 19.21 10.05
N ILE A 128 9.42 18.42 11.00
CA ILE A 128 8.66 18.03 12.20
C ILE A 128 8.31 19.27 13.03
N ASP A 129 9.27 20.14 13.29
CA ASP A 129 9.08 21.35 14.09
C ASP A 129 8.09 22.29 13.41
N TYR A 130 8.19 22.45 12.09
CA TYR A 130 7.24 23.26 11.33
C TYR A 130 5.82 22.71 11.38
N ILE A 131 5.63 21.40 11.14
CA ILE A 131 4.30 20.77 11.24
C ILE A 131 3.75 20.95 12.67
N ASN A 132 4.58 20.69 13.69
CA ASN A 132 4.20 20.86 15.08
C ASN A 132 3.80 22.29 15.43
N SER A 133 4.41 23.29 14.81
CA SER A 133 4.07 24.70 15.01
C SER A 133 2.72 25.08 14.36
N CYS A 134 2.30 24.36 13.33
CA CYS A 134 1.02 24.56 12.65
C CYS A 134 -0.16 23.85 13.34
N LEU A 135 0.12 22.80 14.12
CA LEU A 135 -0.91 21.95 14.74
C LEU A 135 -1.19 22.36 16.17
N ASP A 136 -2.44 22.36 16.58
CA ASP A 136 -2.78 22.42 18.00
C ASP A 136 -2.59 21.05 18.69
N ASP A 137 -2.52 21.06 20.03
CA ASP A 137 -2.17 19.86 20.82
C ASP A 137 -3.24 18.77 20.82
N SER A 138 -4.40 18.99 20.20
CA SER A 138 -5.51 18.04 20.13
C SER A 138 -5.69 17.42 18.75
N THR A 139 -4.69 17.60 17.86
CA THR A 139 -4.80 17.22 16.45
C THR A 139 -4.02 15.96 16.16
N VAL A 140 -4.62 15.08 15.34
CA VAL A 140 -3.95 14.01 14.61
C VAL A 140 -4.04 14.34 13.13
N ILE A 141 -2.95 14.29 12.43
CA ILE A 141 -2.89 14.50 10.99
C ILE A 141 -2.03 13.43 10.32
N LYS A 142 -2.59 12.81 9.29
CA LYS A 142 -1.89 11.88 8.42
C LYS A 142 -2.00 12.39 6.99
N TYR A 143 -0.87 12.51 6.33
CA TYR A 143 -0.78 12.89 4.92
C TYR A 143 0.23 12.01 4.20
N GLU A 144 -0.15 11.51 3.05
CA GLU A 144 0.67 10.58 2.28
C GLU A 144 0.62 10.91 0.79
N THR A 145 1.78 10.80 0.14
CA THR A 145 1.92 10.89 -1.31
C THR A 145 2.51 9.62 -1.89
N ARG A 146 2.15 9.28 -3.12
CA ARG A 146 2.75 8.18 -3.88
C ARG A 146 2.98 8.63 -5.33
N GLN A 147 4.21 8.47 -5.82
CA GLN A 147 4.59 8.89 -7.17
C GLN A 147 4.17 10.33 -7.50
N GLY A 148 4.33 11.25 -6.55
CA GLY A 148 3.99 12.66 -6.69
C GLY A 148 2.49 12.97 -6.64
N ARG A 149 1.63 11.98 -6.37
CA ARG A 149 0.18 12.16 -6.19
C ARG A 149 -0.17 12.10 -4.71
N GLU A 150 -1.06 12.97 -4.28
CA GLU A 150 -1.66 12.90 -2.95
C GLU A 150 -2.61 11.70 -2.92
N VAL A 151 -2.40 10.79 -1.96
CA VAL A 151 -3.20 9.57 -1.84
C VAL A 151 -4.05 9.54 -0.59
N ASN A 152 -3.61 10.22 0.48
CA ASN A 152 -4.30 10.21 1.76
C ASN A 152 -4.11 11.55 2.48
N LEU A 153 -5.20 12.11 2.98
CA LEU A 153 -5.20 13.15 4.00
C LEU A 153 -6.27 12.79 5.03
N HIS A 154 -5.85 12.46 6.21
CA HIS A 154 -6.72 12.13 7.32
C HIS A 154 -6.44 13.09 8.47
N VAL A 155 -7.50 13.70 9.00
CA VAL A 155 -7.40 14.67 10.07
C VAL A 155 -8.41 14.32 11.15
N ILE A 156 -7.94 14.30 12.39
CA ILE A 156 -8.81 14.18 13.58
C ILE A 156 -8.55 15.43 14.43
N SER A 157 -9.59 16.21 14.69
CA SER A 157 -9.52 17.32 15.64
C SER A 157 -10.45 17.03 16.81
N ARG A 158 -9.93 17.18 18.02
CA ARG A 158 -10.68 16.97 19.28
C ARG A 158 -11.26 18.26 19.84
N LYS A 159 -11.24 19.37 19.08
CA LYS A 159 -11.81 20.65 19.49
C LYS A 159 -13.30 20.52 19.81
N GLY A 160 -13.71 21.02 20.95
CA GLY A 160 -15.12 21.05 21.36
C GLY A 160 -15.69 19.74 21.88
N GLY A 161 -14.87 18.73 22.22
CA GLY A 161 -15.32 17.45 22.79
C GLY A 161 -15.85 16.44 21.77
N GLY A 162 -15.73 16.73 20.47
CA GLY A 162 -16.11 15.83 19.37
C GLY A 162 -14.92 15.33 18.57
N PHE A 163 -15.00 14.09 18.07
CA PHE A 163 -14.07 13.58 17.06
C PHE A 163 -14.62 13.96 15.69
N HIS A 164 -13.87 14.78 14.95
CA HIS A 164 -14.16 15.07 13.54
C HIS A 164 -13.22 14.21 12.68
N PHE A 165 -13.81 13.23 11.97
CA PHE A 165 -13.10 12.44 10.99
C PHE A 165 -13.32 13.04 9.60
N CYS A 166 -12.25 13.33 8.90
CA CYS A 166 -12.30 13.79 7.51
C CYS A 166 -11.41 12.89 6.67
N TYR A 167 -12.04 12.15 5.76
CA TYR A 167 -11.34 11.42 4.73
C TYR A 167 -11.37 12.22 3.44
N MET A 168 -10.22 12.38 2.83
CA MET A 168 -10.14 12.97 1.51
C MET A 168 -10.29 11.87 0.47
N SER A 169 -11.48 11.79 -0.12
CA SER A 169 -11.72 10.98 -1.33
C SER A 169 -11.45 11.75 -2.61
N GLU A 170 -11.40 13.09 -2.53
CA GLU A 170 -11.18 13.99 -3.65
C GLU A 170 -10.30 15.18 -3.21
N LEU A 171 -9.32 15.54 -4.05
CA LEU A 171 -8.41 16.68 -3.83
C LEU A 171 -9.12 18.02 -3.62
N SER A 172 -10.34 18.18 -4.14
CA SER A 172 -11.17 19.37 -3.98
C SER A 172 -11.57 19.69 -2.53
N GLN A 173 -11.50 18.70 -1.62
CA GLN A 173 -11.86 18.85 -0.21
C GLN A 173 -10.66 19.16 0.70
N ARG A 174 -9.43 19.08 0.18
CA ARG A 174 -8.20 19.24 0.95
C ARG A 174 -8.18 20.50 1.82
N ASP A 175 -8.41 21.65 1.20
CA ASP A 175 -8.30 22.95 1.88
C ASP A 175 -9.36 23.11 2.98
N SER A 176 -10.56 22.57 2.75
CA SER A 176 -11.63 22.55 3.75
C SER A 176 -11.26 21.65 4.94
N ILE A 177 -10.62 20.51 4.69
CA ILE A 177 -10.15 19.57 5.72
C ILE A 177 -9.02 20.21 6.56
N LEU A 178 -8.06 20.85 5.90
CA LEU A 178 -6.95 21.52 6.57
C LEU A 178 -7.42 22.69 7.45
N GLN A 179 -8.44 23.43 7.02
CA GLN A 179 -9.04 24.52 7.82
C GLN A 179 -9.64 24.01 9.14
N LEU A 180 -10.12 22.77 9.20
CA LEU A 180 -10.65 22.18 10.44
C LEU A 180 -9.60 22.07 11.55
N VAL A 181 -8.33 22.00 11.20
CA VAL A 181 -7.19 21.92 12.13
C VAL A 181 -6.36 23.21 12.15
N GLY A 182 -6.84 24.28 11.50
CA GLY A 182 -6.21 25.59 11.51
C GLY A 182 -4.99 25.72 10.59
N ILE A 183 -4.79 24.79 9.65
CA ILE A 183 -3.72 24.87 8.66
C ILE A 183 -4.22 25.63 7.43
N SER A 184 -3.57 26.73 7.10
CA SER A 184 -3.85 27.47 5.86
C SER A 184 -3.24 26.76 4.65
N PRO A 185 -3.77 26.99 3.43
CA PRO A 185 -3.18 26.45 2.20
C PRO A 185 -1.69 26.78 2.05
N THR A 186 -1.27 28.00 2.37
CA THR A 186 0.13 28.43 2.31
C THR A 186 1.02 27.66 3.30
N GLN A 187 0.54 27.39 4.52
CA GLN A 187 1.28 26.57 5.48
C GLN A 187 1.41 25.15 4.97
N PHE A 188 0.35 24.60 4.38
CA PHE A 188 0.39 23.26 3.83
C PHE A 188 1.34 23.14 2.62
N ASP A 189 1.36 24.13 1.75
CA ASP A 189 2.34 24.18 0.64
C ASP A 189 3.78 24.26 1.17
N THR A 190 4.02 24.97 2.27
CA THR A 190 5.32 24.98 2.96
C THR A 190 5.67 23.62 3.55
N ILE A 191 4.70 22.91 4.16
CA ILE A 191 4.91 21.53 4.64
C ILE A 191 5.32 20.62 3.47
N ARG A 192 4.62 20.70 2.34
CA ARG A 192 4.96 19.90 1.15
C ARG A 192 6.36 20.19 0.61
N ALA A 193 6.72 21.47 0.52
CA ALA A 193 8.07 21.86 0.09
C ALA A 193 9.15 21.31 1.05
N ASN A 194 8.91 21.38 2.37
CA ASN A 194 9.83 20.81 3.34
C ASN A 194 9.90 19.28 3.27
N MET A 195 8.78 18.59 2.96
CA MET A 195 8.78 17.15 2.69
C MET A 195 9.66 16.80 1.49
N ASP A 196 9.53 17.54 0.40
CA ASP A 196 10.33 17.33 -0.81
C ASP A 196 11.83 17.53 -0.52
N PHE A 197 12.22 18.55 0.25
CA PHE A 197 13.59 18.78 0.69
C PHE A 197 14.12 17.67 1.59
N ALA A 198 13.29 17.15 2.49
CA ALA A 198 13.65 16.07 3.38
C ALA A 198 13.58 14.68 2.71
N GLY A 199 13.13 14.58 1.47
CA GLY A 199 12.91 13.31 0.78
C GLY A 199 11.82 12.42 1.43
N ILE A 200 10.80 13.04 2.04
CA ILE A 200 9.73 12.39 2.79
C ILE A 200 8.46 12.35 1.95
N LEU A 201 7.80 11.19 1.90
CA LEU A 201 6.59 10.94 1.08
C LEU A 201 5.29 11.09 1.87
N GLY A 202 5.37 11.21 3.20
CA GLY A 202 4.18 11.34 4.04
C GLY A 202 4.54 11.50 5.49
N PHE A 203 3.57 11.89 6.29
CA PHE A 203 3.70 11.95 7.74
C PHE A 203 2.40 11.53 8.43
N ASP A 204 2.54 11.05 9.66
CA ASP A 204 1.45 10.70 10.57
C ASP A 204 1.85 11.18 11.96
N ILE A 205 1.21 12.27 12.42
CA ILE A 205 1.57 12.95 13.66
C ILE A 205 0.35 13.00 14.59
N GLU A 206 0.53 12.43 15.78
CA GLU A 206 -0.40 12.52 16.88
C GLU A 206 0.24 13.25 18.07
N LYS A 207 -0.27 14.45 18.38
CA LYS A 207 0.22 15.27 19.52
C LYS A 207 -0.49 14.94 20.83
N SER A 208 -1.69 14.38 20.77
CA SER A 208 -2.52 14.11 21.96
C SER A 208 -2.97 12.65 22.00
N GLY A 209 -2.92 12.03 23.18
CA GLY A 209 -3.38 10.69 23.38
C GLY A 209 -2.37 9.82 24.12
N PHE A 210 -2.69 8.52 24.22
CA PHE A 210 -1.81 7.54 24.87
C PHE A 210 -0.62 7.16 24.02
N ASP A 211 -0.71 7.34 22.69
CA ASP A 211 0.34 6.96 21.74
C ASP A 211 0.77 8.19 20.91
N LYS A 212 1.36 9.19 21.62
CA LYS A 212 1.97 10.32 20.93
C LYS A 212 3.06 9.83 20.01
N HIS A 213 2.91 10.09 18.71
CA HIS A 213 3.88 9.63 17.74
C HIS A 213 4.09 10.62 16.59
N THR A 214 5.26 10.52 15.98
CA THR A 214 5.62 11.18 14.74
C THR A 214 6.21 10.14 13.82
N TYR A 215 5.46 9.78 12.79
CA TYR A 215 5.92 8.92 11.72
C TYR A 215 6.15 9.72 10.45
N LEU A 216 7.27 9.44 9.76
CA LEU A 216 7.60 10.03 8.46
C LEU A 216 7.82 8.93 7.44
N VAL A 217 7.00 8.88 6.41
CA VAL A 217 7.09 7.88 5.34
C VAL A 217 8.23 8.23 4.40
N TYR A 218 9.20 7.34 4.30
CA TYR A 218 10.37 7.50 3.43
C TYR A 218 10.17 6.84 2.07
N LYS A 219 9.69 5.60 2.05
CA LYS A 219 9.61 4.80 0.82
C LYS A 219 8.43 3.84 0.85
N TRP A 220 7.79 3.64 -0.30
CA TRP A 220 6.74 2.66 -0.49
C TRP A 220 7.26 1.37 -1.13
N TYR A 221 6.66 0.26 -0.74
CA TYR A 221 6.80 -1.04 -1.36
C TYR A 221 5.44 -1.76 -1.33
N GLY A 222 4.74 -1.80 -2.45
CA GLY A 222 3.35 -2.23 -2.43
C GLY A 222 2.54 -1.34 -1.48
N GLN A 223 1.64 -1.93 -0.73
CA GLN A 223 0.86 -1.23 0.29
C GLN A 223 1.61 -1.01 1.61
N SER A 224 2.82 -1.53 1.72
CA SER A 224 3.70 -1.31 2.86
C SER A 224 4.54 -0.06 2.68
N CYS A 225 4.93 0.56 3.76
CA CYS A 225 5.90 1.65 3.73
C CYS A 225 7.04 1.45 4.72
N TYR A 226 8.17 2.03 4.38
CA TYR A 226 9.31 2.22 5.28
C TYR A 226 9.23 3.63 5.84
N ARG A 227 9.27 3.76 7.16
CA ARG A 227 9.07 5.03 7.84
C ARG A 227 10.03 5.22 9.02
N TYR A 228 10.31 6.47 9.33
CA TYR A 228 10.94 6.86 10.58
C TYR A 228 9.85 7.02 11.65
N LYS A 229 10.08 6.47 12.82
CA LYS A 229 9.40 6.91 14.05
C LYS A 229 10.34 7.83 14.79
N VAL A 230 9.94 9.08 15.01
CA VAL A 230 10.74 10.09 15.70
C VAL A 230 10.06 10.43 17.03
N GLY A 231 10.83 10.44 18.11
CA GLY A 231 10.30 10.67 19.46
C GLY A 231 11.41 10.68 20.50
N HIS A 232 11.05 10.44 21.75
CA HIS A 232 11.99 10.32 22.85
C HIS A 232 11.74 9.04 23.65
N GLY A 233 12.80 8.49 24.23
CA GLY A 233 12.71 7.34 25.12
C GLY A 233 12.51 6.01 24.42
N PHE A 234 12.98 5.87 23.19
CA PHE A 234 13.19 4.55 22.60
C PHE A 234 14.33 3.91 23.39
N TYR A 235 14.06 2.77 24.00
CA TYR A 235 15.08 2.02 24.74
C TYR A 235 16.11 1.43 23.76
N ALA A 236 17.12 2.23 23.45
CA ALA A 236 18.22 1.85 22.55
C ALA A 236 19.49 1.43 23.33
N ASP A 237 19.32 0.99 24.60
CA ASP A 237 20.47 0.62 25.42
C ASP A 237 21.27 -0.55 24.86
N GLN A 238 20.71 -1.33 23.95
CA GLN A 238 21.42 -2.35 23.17
C GLN A 238 20.72 -2.57 21.81
N LEU A 239 21.42 -2.25 20.74
CA LEU A 239 21.12 -2.72 19.40
C LEU A 239 21.52 -4.21 19.35
N ASP A 240 20.61 -5.10 19.66
CA ASP A 240 20.81 -6.55 19.55
C ASP A 240 19.69 -7.22 18.76
N GLU A 241 19.89 -8.51 18.44
CA GLU A 241 18.90 -9.29 17.69
C GLU A 241 17.61 -9.55 18.50
N ASP A 242 17.62 -9.36 19.82
CA ASP A 242 16.47 -9.54 20.71
C ASP A 242 15.58 -8.29 20.71
N THR A 243 16.18 -7.09 20.57
CA THR A 243 15.48 -5.80 20.58
C THR A 243 15.10 -5.32 19.19
N CYS A 244 15.75 -5.80 18.12
CA CYS A 244 15.49 -5.46 16.74
C CYS A 244 14.83 -6.61 15.98
N SER A 245 14.16 -6.30 14.90
CA SER A 245 13.58 -7.31 13.98
C SER A 245 13.66 -6.85 12.54
N ALA A 246 13.29 -7.72 11.61
CA ALA A 246 13.17 -7.35 10.21
C ALA A 246 12.20 -6.18 9.96
N HIS A 247 11.31 -5.87 10.90
CA HIS A 247 10.29 -4.83 10.74
C HIS A 247 10.56 -3.55 11.53
N PHE A 248 11.50 -3.58 12.46
CA PHE A 248 11.89 -2.37 13.18
C PHE A 248 13.34 -2.45 13.66
N ILE A 249 14.03 -1.33 13.60
CA ILE A 249 15.44 -1.18 13.99
C ILE A 249 15.58 0.16 14.71
N TYR A 250 16.18 0.17 15.88
CA TYR A 250 16.51 1.41 16.59
C TYR A 250 17.80 1.99 16.01
N LEU A 251 17.77 3.28 15.64
CA LEU A 251 18.98 4.01 15.27
C LEU A 251 19.63 4.63 16.50
N ASN A 252 18.79 5.24 17.36
CA ASN A 252 19.17 5.84 18.63
C ASN A 252 17.93 6.03 19.51
N ASP A 253 18.07 6.71 20.67
CA ASP A 253 16.98 6.98 21.62
C ASP A 253 15.81 7.78 21.06
N SER A 254 16.00 8.42 19.92
CA SER A 254 15.03 9.34 19.35
C SER A 254 14.51 8.90 17.98
N VAL A 255 15.14 7.92 17.33
CA VAL A 255 14.78 7.49 15.98
C VAL A 255 14.78 5.99 15.85
N LYS A 256 13.69 5.49 15.29
CA LYS A 256 13.48 4.09 14.95
C LYS A 256 13.04 3.96 13.50
N PHE A 257 13.58 3.00 12.80
CA PHE A 257 13.13 2.60 11.46
C PHE A 257 12.06 1.53 11.58
N GLU A 258 10.99 1.70 10.84
CA GLU A 258 9.89 0.72 10.80
C GLU A 258 9.49 0.40 9.37
N SER A 259 9.17 -0.87 9.14
CA SER A 259 8.42 -1.29 7.96
C SER A 259 7.01 -1.69 8.40
N THR A 260 6.00 -1.10 7.80
CA THR A 260 4.61 -1.43 8.13
C THR A 260 4.30 -2.85 7.67
N ARG A 261 3.59 -3.59 8.51
CA ARG A 261 3.11 -4.94 8.17
C ARG A 261 1.78 -4.82 7.43
N ASN A 262 1.77 -5.15 6.14
CA ASN A 262 0.59 -5.71 5.49
C ASN A 262 0.68 -7.23 5.56
N MET A 263 -0.33 -7.98 5.09
CA MET A 263 -0.38 -9.45 5.16
C MET A 263 0.86 -10.15 4.62
N VAL A 264 1.65 -9.49 3.77
CA VAL A 264 2.93 -9.96 3.17
C VAL A 264 4.07 -9.02 3.54
N GLY A 265 4.04 -8.43 4.74
CA GLY A 265 4.97 -7.40 5.16
C GLY A 265 6.44 -7.74 4.87
N HIS A 266 7.05 -6.91 4.03
CA HIS A 266 8.47 -6.97 3.71
C HIS A 266 9.24 -6.12 4.71
N GLY A 267 10.06 -6.79 5.52
CA GLY A 267 10.98 -6.14 6.45
C GLY A 267 12.24 -5.62 5.75
N PHE A 268 13.17 -5.17 6.54
CA PHE A 268 14.50 -4.79 6.08
C PHE A 268 15.31 -6.05 5.70
N PRO A 269 15.75 -6.21 4.46
CA PRO A 269 16.45 -7.43 4.03
C PRO A 269 17.83 -7.60 4.66
N ASP A 270 18.44 -6.50 5.10
CA ASP A 270 19.79 -6.44 5.69
C ASP A 270 19.79 -6.33 7.23
N TRP A 271 18.64 -6.46 7.90
CA TRP A 271 18.50 -6.12 9.31
C TRP A 271 19.50 -6.83 10.25
N LYS A 272 19.77 -8.12 10.03
CA LYS A 272 20.74 -8.86 10.85
C LYS A 272 22.16 -8.32 10.69
N GLN A 273 22.58 -8.10 9.45
CA GLN A 273 23.91 -7.56 9.14
C GLN A 273 24.06 -6.14 9.69
N TYR A 274 23.00 -5.35 9.59
CA TYR A 274 22.96 -3.99 10.09
C TYR A 274 23.10 -3.99 11.62
N VAL A 275 22.31 -4.76 12.34
CA VAL A 275 22.37 -4.87 13.81
C VAL A 275 23.74 -5.36 14.26
N GLN A 276 24.28 -6.45 13.69
CA GLN A 276 25.62 -6.98 14.04
C GLN A 276 26.74 -5.94 13.83
N LYS A 277 26.64 -5.10 12.81
CA LYS A 277 27.63 -4.03 12.54
C LYS A 277 27.59 -2.92 13.60
N HIS A 278 26.43 -2.64 14.19
CA HIS A 278 26.22 -1.52 15.11
C HIS A 278 26.13 -1.96 16.60
N SER A 279 26.12 -3.27 16.89
CA SER A 279 26.14 -3.82 18.25
C SER A 279 27.52 -3.84 18.90
N ASN A 280 28.57 -3.41 18.19
CA ASN A 280 29.94 -3.27 18.67
C ASN A 280 30.26 -1.80 18.92
#